data_d8d9b80105ec00d2caf95e9802dd1c04
#
_entry.id   d8d9b80105ec00d2caf95e9802dd1c04
#
_cell.length_a   1.000
_cell.length_b   1.000
_cell.length_c   1.000
_cell.angle_alpha   90.00
_cell.angle_beta   90.00
_cell.angle_gamma   90.00
#
_symmetry.space_group_name_H-M   'P 1'
#
loop_
_entity.id
_entity.type
_entity.pdbx_description
1 polymer ?
#
loop_
_entity_poly.entity_id
_entity_poly.type
_entity_poly.pdbx_seq_one_letter_code
_entity_poly.pdbx_strand_id
1 'polypeptide(L)'
;DVTLHKIQDVNNLRGLIMEEVAELDRIKKRIIKKYNQEADGNFKKYIKEKVFFFFLDDLECLKCLVKVEDSECSHDEINLEELQNNFFYDTSKKSRTVFKIKKSKCNTIDFIHENYMLDVIDKRNVLAHEEAKTRESDGVTILKYPQNHKEEDLEFTEEHCIKIRKDIKKYKALLENIEKAI
;
A
#
# COMPACT_ATOMS: atom_id res chain seq x y z
N ASP A 1 23.50 -16.86 23.46
CA ASP A 1 22.30 -17.45 22.80
C ASP A 1 21.04 -16.62 22.91
N VAL A 2 20.89 -15.75 23.91
CA VAL A 2 19.75 -14.82 24.01
C VAL A 2 19.66 -13.87 22.81
N THR A 3 20.77 -13.47 22.24
CA THR A 3 20.84 -12.57 21.08
C THR A 3 20.35 -13.23 19.80
N LEU A 4 20.64 -14.50 19.59
CA LEU A 4 20.19 -15.28 18.42
C LEU A 4 18.65 -15.49 18.45
N HIS A 5 18.08 -15.79 19.62
CA HIS A 5 16.63 -15.91 19.78
C HIS A 5 15.92 -14.59 19.48
N LYS A 6 16.42 -13.45 20.00
CA LYS A 6 15.84 -12.14 19.70
C LYS A 6 15.86 -11.79 18.21
N ILE A 7 16.95 -12.07 17.50
CA ILE A 7 17.05 -11.83 16.05
C ILE A 7 16.05 -12.72 15.29
N GLN A 8 15.89 -13.97 15.71
CA GLN A 8 14.96 -14.90 15.09
C GLN A 8 13.51 -14.46 15.29
N ASP A 9 13.16 -13.94 16.47
CA ASP A 9 11.85 -13.37 16.76
C ASP A 9 11.57 -12.13 15.93
N VAL A 10 12.55 -11.25 15.74
CA VAL A 10 12.46 -10.07 14.85
C VAL A 10 12.15 -10.49 13.41
N ASN A 11 12.86 -11.47 12.87
CA ASN A 11 12.64 -11.91 11.50
C ASN A 11 11.27 -12.58 11.32
N ASN A 12 10.83 -13.36 12.29
CA ASN A 12 9.50 -13.97 12.28
C ASN A 12 8.38 -12.91 12.31
N LEU A 13 8.51 -11.88 13.16
CA LEU A 13 7.56 -10.77 13.23
C LEU A 13 7.55 -9.95 11.95
N ARG A 14 8.71 -9.68 11.35
CA ARG A 14 8.80 -9.06 10.02
C ARG A 14 8.03 -9.86 8.98
N GLY A 15 8.29 -11.16 8.88
CA GLY A 15 7.61 -12.05 7.93
C GLY A 15 6.10 -12.01 8.10
N LEU A 16 5.62 -12.05 9.33
CA LEU A 16 4.18 -11.99 9.65
C LEU A 16 3.55 -10.66 9.22
N ILE A 17 4.19 -9.53 9.55
CA ILE A 17 3.70 -8.20 9.16
C ILE A 17 3.68 -8.06 7.63
N MET A 18 4.72 -8.54 6.94
CA MET A 18 4.78 -8.51 5.48
C MET A 18 3.63 -9.30 4.84
N GLU A 19 3.30 -10.49 5.37
CA GLU A 19 2.18 -11.30 4.87
C GLU A 19 0.82 -10.63 5.15
N GLU A 20 0.63 -10.06 6.34
CA GLU A 20 -0.59 -9.33 6.68
C GLU A 20 -0.79 -8.11 5.77
N VAL A 21 0.28 -7.38 5.40
CA VAL A 21 0.20 -6.25 4.45
C VAL A 21 -0.04 -6.74 3.02
N ALA A 22 0.53 -7.87 2.62
CA ALA A 22 0.25 -8.47 1.32
C ALA A 22 -1.23 -8.85 1.18
N GLU A 23 -1.88 -9.27 2.26
CA GLU A 23 -3.33 -9.52 2.26
C GLU A 23 -4.13 -8.23 2.02
N LEU A 24 -3.74 -7.09 2.61
CA LEU A 24 -4.37 -5.80 2.31
C LEU A 24 -4.25 -5.44 0.82
N ASP A 25 -3.13 -5.78 0.20
CA ASP A 25 -2.92 -5.55 -1.24
C ASP A 25 -3.85 -6.43 -2.09
N ARG A 26 -4.05 -7.69 -1.70
CA ARG A 26 -5.01 -8.59 -2.33
C ARG A 26 -6.44 -8.05 -2.23
N ILE A 27 -6.87 -7.52 -1.07
CA ILE A 27 -8.20 -6.92 -0.90
C ILE A 27 -8.34 -5.68 -1.81
N LYS A 28 -7.36 -4.79 -1.85
CA LYS A 28 -7.37 -3.63 -2.76
C LYS A 28 -7.54 -4.04 -4.23
N LYS A 29 -6.83 -5.09 -4.66
CA LYS A 29 -6.98 -5.64 -6.02
C LYS A 29 -8.41 -6.15 -6.27
N ARG A 30 -9.03 -6.86 -5.32
CA ARG A 30 -10.41 -7.34 -5.46
C ARG A 30 -11.41 -6.18 -5.55
N ILE A 31 -11.25 -5.14 -4.71
CA ILE A 31 -12.07 -3.92 -4.76
C ILE A 31 -12.00 -3.28 -6.15
N ILE A 32 -10.81 -3.05 -6.68
CA ILE A 32 -10.60 -2.42 -7.98
C ILE A 32 -11.21 -3.28 -9.09
N LYS A 33 -11.01 -4.61 -9.04
CA LYS A 33 -11.56 -5.55 -10.02
C LYS A 33 -13.09 -5.55 -10.00
N LYS A 34 -13.71 -5.73 -8.82
CA LYS A 34 -15.16 -5.74 -8.63
C LYS A 34 -15.76 -4.44 -9.15
N TYR A 35 -15.19 -3.32 -8.75
CA TYR A 35 -15.61 -2.02 -9.21
C TYR A 35 -15.55 -1.87 -10.74
N ASN A 36 -14.46 -2.33 -11.37
CA ASN A 36 -14.32 -2.27 -12.83
C ASN A 36 -15.35 -3.13 -13.56
N GLN A 37 -15.85 -4.20 -12.95
CA GLN A 37 -16.89 -5.05 -13.52
C GLN A 37 -18.29 -4.43 -13.40
N GLU A 38 -18.60 -3.77 -12.29
CA GLU A 38 -19.96 -3.31 -11.95
C GLU A 38 -20.22 -1.84 -12.28
N ALA A 39 -19.16 -1.02 -12.46
CA ALA A 39 -19.32 0.41 -12.71
C ALA A 39 -19.87 0.71 -14.11
N ASP A 40 -20.72 1.75 -14.22
CA ASP A 40 -21.11 2.31 -15.50
C ASP A 40 -19.93 2.93 -16.27
N GLY A 41 -20.15 3.20 -17.57
CA GLY A 41 -19.10 3.71 -18.46
C GLY A 41 -18.51 5.06 -18.00
N ASN A 42 -19.35 5.98 -17.50
CA ASN A 42 -18.90 7.31 -17.06
C ASN A 42 -17.98 7.22 -15.85
N PHE A 43 -18.29 6.31 -14.93
CA PHE A 43 -17.51 6.16 -13.74
C PHE A 43 -16.20 5.37 -14.00
N LYS A 44 -16.22 4.39 -14.90
CA LYS A 44 -15.00 3.75 -15.40
C LYS A 44 -14.05 4.79 -16.01
N LYS A 45 -14.58 5.69 -16.82
CA LYS A 45 -13.82 6.81 -17.39
C LYS A 45 -13.21 7.68 -16.30
N TYR A 46 -13.99 8.08 -15.29
CA TYR A 46 -13.49 8.87 -14.17
C TYR A 46 -12.32 8.21 -13.44
N ILE A 47 -12.40 6.91 -13.15
CA ILE A 47 -11.30 6.19 -12.48
C ILE A 47 -10.09 6.05 -13.39
N LYS A 48 -10.26 5.76 -14.67
CA LYS A 48 -9.18 5.71 -15.64
C LYS A 48 -8.43 7.06 -15.71
N GLU A 49 -9.15 8.18 -15.79
CA GLU A 49 -8.56 9.52 -15.73
C GLU A 49 -7.73 9.71 -14.46
N LYS A 50 -8.25 9.34 -13.28
CA LYS A 50 -7.52 9.51 -12.02
C LYS A 50 -6.30 8.60 -11.92
N VAL A 51 -6.39 7.38 -12.42
CA VAL A 51 -5.24 6.47 -12.49
C VAL A 51 -4.21 6.99 -13.48
N PHE A 52 -4.64 7.50 -14.62
CA PHE A 52 -3.75 8.13 -15.61
C PHE A 52 -2.92 9.26 -15.01
N PHE A 53 -3.54 10.15 -14.21
CA PHE A 53 -2.83 11.22 -13.51
C PHE A 53 -1.77 10.74 -12.52
N PHE A 54 -1.86 9.51 -12.02
CA PHE A 54 -0.80 8.97 -11.15
C PHE A 54 0.49 8.61 -11.89
N PHE A 55 0.46 8.58 -13.21
CA PHE A 55 1.57 8.22 -14.07
C PHE A 55 2.05 9.38 -14.96
N LEU A 56 1.40 10.56 -14.89
CA LEU A 56 1.80 11.69 -15.75
C LEU A 56 3.22 12.16 -15.51
N ASP A 57 3.74 12.00 -14.29
CA ASP A 57 5.11 12.33 -13.93
C ASP A 57 6.12 11.28 -14.42
N ASP A 58 5.63 10.16 -14.97
CA ASP A 58 6.45 9.04 -15.44
C ASP A 58 5.97 8.57 -16.83
N LEU A 59 6.29 9.38 -17.83
CA LEU A 59 5.89 9.17 -19.23
C LEU A 59 6.38 7.82 -19.81
N GLU A 60 7.54 7.32 -19.36
CA GLU A 60 8.05 6.02 -19.82
C GLU A 60 7.17 4.87 -19.28
N CYS A 61 6.73 4.99 -18.04
CA CYS A 61 5.79 4.04 -17.44
C CYS A 61 4.44 4.05 -18.15
N LEU A 62 3.95 5.22 -18.58
CA LEU A 62 2.71 5.34 -19.34
C LEU A 62 2.79 4.62 -20.70
N LYS A 63 3.87 4.83 -21.43
CA LYS A 63 4.10 4.16 -22.74
C LYS A 63 4.10 2.64 -22.60
N CYS A 64 4.73 2.10 -21.56
CA CYS A 64 4.72 0.67 -21.26
C CYS A 64 3.33 0.12 -20.91
N LEU A 65 2.47 0.94 -20.29
CA LEU A 65 1.13 0.54 -19.86
C LEU A 65 0.11 0.53 -20.99
N VAL A 66 0.26 1.44 -21.96
CA VAL A 66 -0.73 1.68 -23.00
C VAL A 66 -0.34 1.07 -24.34
N LYS A 67 0.90 0.53 -24.47
CA LYS A 67 1.44 -0.06 -25.71
C LYS A 67 1.32 0.86 -26.95
N VAL A 68 1.40 2.17 -26.75
CA VAL A 68 1.30 3.16 -27.82
C VAL A 68 2.69 3.62 -28.22
N GLU A 69 3.02 3.47 -29.48
CA GLU A 69 4.30 3.92 -30.04
C GLU A 69 4.38 5.44 -30.25
N ASP A 70 3.24 6.14 -30.24
CA ASP A 70 3.13 7.56 -30.51
C ASP A 70 2.61 8.39 -29.34
N SER A 71 2.93 9.66 -29.34
CA SER A 71 2.92 10.64 -28.26
C SER A 71 1.56 11.07 -27.67
N GLU A 72 0.46 10.46 -28.04
CA GLU A 72 -0.89 10.81 -27.56
C GLU A 72 -1.55 9.65 -26.83
N CYS A 73 -1.05 9.30 -25.63
CA CYS A 73 -1.73 8.33 -24.78
C CYS A 73 -3.01 8.92 -24.21
N SER A 74 -4.15 8.28 -24.43
CA SER A 74 -5.41 8.66 -23.82
C SER A 74 -5.73 7.76 -22.61
N HIS A 75 -6.43 8.32 -21.62
CA HIS A 75 -6.90 7.56 -20.45
C HIS A 75 -7.88 6.44 -20.82
N ASP A 76 -8.51 6.50 -21.99
CA ASP A 76 -9.47 5.49 -22.46
C ASP A 76 -8.79 4.14 -22.78
N GLU A 77 -7.50 4.17 -23.10
CA GLU A 77 -6.69 2.98 -23.46
C GLU A 77 -6.24 2.18 -22.24
N ILE A 78 -6.37 2.72 -21.02
CA ILE A 78 -5.97 2.03 -19.81
C ILE A 78 -6.88 0.83 -19.54
N ASN A 79 -6.29 -0.36 -19.54
CA ASN A 79 -6.94 -1.57 -19.06
C ASN A 79 -6.67 -1.73 -17.55
N LEU A 80 -7.67 -1.45 -16.71
CA LEU A 80 -7.56 -1.54 -15.26
C LEU A 80 -7.27 -2.96 -14.75
N GLU A 81 -7.64 -4.01 -15.49
CA GLU A 81 -7.33 -5.40 -15.09
C GLU A 81 -5.85 -5.74 -15.35
N GLU A 82 -5.32 -5.35 -16.49
CA GLU A 82 -3.89 -5.52 -16.80
C GLU A 82 -3.01 -4.66 -15.87
N LEU A 83 -3.46 -3.44 -15.59
CA LEU A 83 -2.77 -2.51 -14.72
C LEU A 83 -2.53 -3.07 -13.32
N GLN A 84 -3.47 -3.84 -12.75
CA GLN A 84 -3.32 -4.42 -11.41
C GLN A 84 -2.12 -5.34 -11.24
N ASN A 85 -1.64 -5.92 -12.33
CA ASN A 85 -0.48 -6.82 -12.37
C ASN A 85 0.80 -6.09 -12.76
N ASN A 86 0.72 -4.81 -13.10
CA ASN A 86 1.87 -4.03 -13.49
C ASN A 86 2.69 -3.60 -12.26
N PHE A 87 4.01 -3.70 -12.35
CA PHE A 87 4.94 -3.33 -11.28
C PHE A 87 4.80 -1.85 -10.90
N PHE A 88 4.57 -0.96 -11.86
CA PHE A 88 4.42 0.47 -11.63
C PHE A 88 3.11 0.86 -10.95
N TYR A 89 2.11 -0.03 -10.93
CA TYR A 89 0.87 0.16 -10.16
C TYR A 89 1.04 -0.38 -8.75
N ASP A 90 1.88 0.28 -8.00
CA ASP A 90 2.30 -0.08 -6.66
C ASP A 90 1.17 0.01 -5.61
N THR A 91 1.48 -0.32 -4.38
CA THR A 91 0.50 -0.33 -3.28
C THR A 91 -0.05 1.07 -2.96
N SER A 92 0.74 2.14 -3.18
CA SER A 92 0.30 3.53 -2.99
C SER A 92 -0.74 3.92 -4.03
N LYS A 93 -0.48 3.65 -5.32
CA LYS A 93 -1.41 3.93 -6.42
C LYS A 93 -2.71 3.13 -6.26
N LYS A 94 -2.62 1.84 -5.90
CA LYS A 94 -3.80 1.02 -5.56
C LYS A 94 -4.61 1.61 -4.40
N SER A 95 -3.95 2.05 -3.34
CA SER A 95 -4.62 2.68 -2.20
C SER A 95 -5.33 3.98 -2.58
N ARG A 96 -4.70 4.84 -3.39
CA ARG A 96 -5.33 6.05 -3.93
C ARG A 96 -6.55 5.72 -4.79
N THR A 97 -6.47 4.70 -5.61
CA THR A 97 -7.61 4.24 -6.44
C THR A 97 -8.77 3.78 -5.56
N VAL A 98 -8.51 2.94 -4.55
CA VAL A 98 -9.53 2.50 -3.59
C VAL A 98 -10.15 3.70 -2.85
N PHE A 99 -9.35 4.69 -2.45
CA PHE A 99 -9.86 5.91 -1.84
C PHE A 99 -10.80 6.69 -2.76
N LYS A 100 -10.52 6.76 -4.07
CA LYS A 100 -11.42 7.40 -5.04
C LYS A 100 -12.72 6.61 -5.23
N ILE A 101 -12.63 5.28 -5.32
CA ILE A 101 -13.80 4.39 -5.36
C ILE A 101 -14.66 4.59 -4.12
N LYS A 102 -14.05 4.55 -2.94
CA LYS A 102 -14.72 4.80 -1.65
C LYS A 102 -15.46 6.14 -1.62
N LYS A 103 -14.80 7.21 -2.03
CA LYS A 103 -15.41 8.56 -2.08
C LYS A 103 -16.66 8.60 -2.93
N SER A 104 -16.72 7.83 -3.97
CA SER A 104 -17.84 7.81 -4.90
C SER A 104 -19.00 6.91 -4.47
N LYS A 105 -18.71 5.75 -3.87
CA LYS A 105 -19.72 4.70 -3.61
C LYS A 105 -20.10 4.56 -2.12
N CYS A 106 -19.17 4.81 -1.22
CA CYS A 106 -19.36 4.55 0.22
C CYS A 106 -18.63 5.60 1.09
N ASN A 107 -19.00 6.87 0.91
CA ASN A 107 -18.28 7.98 1.54
C ASN A 107 -18.30 7.98 3.08
N THR A 108 -19.21 7.21 3.70
CA THR A 108 -19.28 7.06 5.16
C THR A 108 -18.18 6.19 5.78
N ILE A 109 -17.47 5.39 4.98
CA ILE A 109 -16.38 4.56 5.48
C ILE A 109 -15.15 5.44 5.69
N ASP A 110 -14.56 5.41 6.88
CA ASP A 110 -13.41 6.24 7.26
C ASP A 110 -12.08 5.63 6.78
N PHE A 111 -11.92 5.49 5.47
CA PHE A 111 -10.64 5.12 4.85
C PHE A 111 -10.02 6.36 4.21
N ILE A 112 -8.85 6.77 4.73
CA ILE A 112 -8.04 7.90 4.24
C ILE A 112 -6.70 7.33 3.76
N HIS A 113 -6.34 7.65 2.52
CA HIS A 113 -5.12 7.12 1.87
C HIS A 113 -3.85 7.52 2.63
N GLU A 114 -3.73 8.80 3.00
CA GLU A 114 -2.57 9.37 3.67
C GLU A 114 -2.32 8.69 5.03
N ASN A 115 -3.37 8.48 5.81
CA ASN A 115 -3.28 7.78 7.08
C ASN A 115 -2.87 6.31 6.90
N TYR A 116 -3.41 5.64 5.88
CA TYR A 116 -3.02 4.27 5.55
C TYR A 116 -1.53 4.17 5.18
N MET A 117 -1.01 5.14 4.43
CA MET A 117 0.42 5.17 4.10
C MET A 117 1.27 5.28 5.36
N LEU A 118 0.99 6.26 6.22
CA LEU A 118 1.74 6.50 7.47
C LEU A 118 1.61 5.34 8.47
N ASP A 119 0.39 4.83 8.67
CA ASP A 119 0.12 3.82 9.71
C ASP A 119 0.62 2.42 9.33
N VAL A 120 0.65 2.09 8.03
CA VAL A 120 0.93 0.74 7.58
C VAL A 120 2.12 0.67 6.61
N ILE A 121 2.08 1.43 5.51
CA ILE A 121 3.02 1.21 4.41
C ILE A 121 4.42 1.71 4.74
N ASP A 122 4.55 2.90 5.33
CA ASP A 122 5.85 3.47 5.69
C ASP A 122 6.53 2.60 6.75
N LYS A 123 5.79 2.16 7.76
CA LYS A 123 6.31 1.23 8.79
C LYS A 123 6.72 -0.11 8.18
N ARG A 124 5.90 -0.65 7.27
CA ARG A 124 6.25 -1.87 6.55
C ARG A 124 7.51 -1.70 5.71
N ASN A 125 7.70 -0.55 5.07
CA ASN A 125 8.88 -0.29 4.26
C ASN A 125 10.15 -0.25 5.12
N VAL A 126 10.10 0.39 6.29
CA VAL A 126 11.20 0.34 7.26
C VAL A 126 11.51 -1.10 7.67
N LEU A 127 10.49 -1.88 8.00
CA LEU A 127 10.65 -3.29 8.34
C LEU A 127 11.26 -4.12 7.20
N ALA A 128 10.94 -3.79 5.94
CA ALA A 128 11.39 -4.56 4.78
C ALA A 128 12.84 -4.27 4.39
N HIS A 129 13.28 -3.02 4.52
CA HIS A 129 14.51 -2.54 3.91
C HIS A 129 15.61 -2.18 4.89
N GLU A 130 15.25 -1.91 6.16
CA GLU A 130 16.24 -1.48 7.14
C GLU A 130 16.81 -2.65 7.94
N GLU A 131 18.12 -2.57 8.19
CA GLU A 131 18.80 -3.53 9.06
C GLU A 131 18.44 -3.28 10.52
N ALA A 132 18.14 -4.36 11.24
CA ALA A 132 17.98 -4.30 12.68
C ALA A 132 19.35 -4.13 13.35
N LYS A 133 19.48 -3.12 14.19
CA LYS A 133 20.68 -2.87 15.01
C LYS A 133 20.31 -2.89 16.48
N THR A 134 21.22 -3.37 17.30
CA THR A 134 21.05 -3.29 18.75
C THR A 134 21.65 -1.98 19.25
N ARG A 135 20.86 -1.17 19.94
CA ARG A 135 21.35 0.04 20.61
C ARG A 135 22.21 -0.35 21.81
N GLU A 136 23.46 0.10 21.83
CA GLU A 136 24.44 -0.33 22.85
C GLU A 136 24.06 0.11 24.28
N SER A 137 23.34 1.23 24.43
CA SER A 137 23.01 1.80 25.74
C SER A 137 22.02 0.98 26.57
N ASP A 138 21.10 0.26 25.93
CA ASP A 138 20.00 -0.46 26.58
C ASP A 138 19.66 -1.82 25.95
N GLY A 139 20.36 -2.20 24.88
CA GLY A 139 20.15 -3.47 24.20
C GLY A 139 18.84 -3.56 23.40
N VAL A 140 18.17 -2.44 23.16
CA VAL A 140 16.95 -2.39 22.36
C VAL A 140 17.27 -2.55 20.87
N THR A 141 16.49 -3.37 20.17
CA THR A 141 16.59 -3.47 18.72
C THR A 141 15.91 -2.28 18.07
N ILE A 142 16.63 -1.56 17.23
CA ILE A 142 16.16 -0.39 16.50
C ILE A 142 16.25 -0.63 15.00
N LEU A 143 15.33 -0.03 14.25
CA LEU A 143 15.35 0.08 12.81
C LEU A 143 15.50 1.55 12.47
N LYS A 144 16.48 1.89 11.67
CA LYS A 144 16.72 3.27 11.25
C LYS A 144 15.82 3.60 10.07
N TYR A 145 15.12 4.73 10.15
CA TYR A 145 14.48 5.28 8.97
C TYR A 145 15.54 5.74 7.94
N PRO A 146 15.24 5.63 6.64
CA PRO A 146 16.11 6.22 5.61
C PRO A 146 16.35 7.70 5.93
N GLN A 147 17.56 8.18 5.73
CA GLN A 147 18.05 9.50 6.17
C GLN A 147 17.20 10.72 5.75
N ASN A 148 16.24 10.54 4.83
CA ASN A 148 15.37 11.61 4.33
C ASN A 148 14.07 11.78 5.15
N HIS A 149 13.76 10.92 6.08
CA HIS A 149 12.61 11.05 6.98
C HIS A 149 13.06 11.67 8.31
N LYS A 150 12.38 12.75 8.71
CA LYS A 150 12.62 13.46 9.99
C LYS A 150 12.12 12.68 11.22
N GLU A 151 11.76 11.44 11.07
CA GLU A 151 11.24 10.62 12.14
C GLU A 151 12.37 9.95 12.90
N GLU A 152 12.19 9.80 14.22
CA GLU A 152 13.10 9.08 15.10
C GLU A 152 13.23 7.61 14.68
N ASP A 153 14.36 6.99 15.00
CA ASP A 153 14.58 5.57 14.73
C ASP A 153 13.41 4.73 15.25
N LEU A 154 12.88 3.83 14.42
CA LEU A 154 11.79 2.95 14.84
C LEU A 154 12.34 1.91 15.82
N GLU A 155 11.92 2.01 17.08
CA GLU A 155 12.21 0.96 18.04
C GLU A 155 11.44 -0.31 17.69
N PHE A 156 12.16 -1.39 17.43
CA PHE A 156 11.55 -2.68 17.13
C PHE A 156 11.22 -3.40 18.44
N THR A 157 10.19 -2.93 19.12
CA THR A 157 9.67 -3.54 20.35
C THR A 157 8.44 -4.38 20.06
N GLU A 158 8.13 -5.30 20.96
CA GLU A 158 6.88 -6.08 20.87
C GLU A 158 5.65 -5.16 20.83
N GLU A 159 5.65 -4.08 21.59
CA GLU A 159 4.57 -3.09 21.61
C GLU A 159 4.38 -2.41 20.27
N HIS A 160 5.48 -2.02 19.59
CA HIS A 160 5.43 -1.46 18.26
C HIS A 160 4.87 -2.45 17.23
N CYS A 161 5.29 -3.71 17.28
CA CYS A 161 4.76 -4.75 16.42
C CYS A 161 3.26 -4.98 16.65
N ILE A 162 2.82 -5.01 17.91
CA ILE A 162 1.40 -5.10 18.27
C ILE A 162 0.62 -3.91 17.71
N LYS A 163 1.16 -2.69 17.82
CA LYS A 163 0.53 -1.49 17.26
C LYS A 163 0.37 -1.56 15.76
N ILE A 164 1.44 -1.88 15.02
CA ILE A 164 1.39 -2.04 13.55
C ILE A 164 0.33 -3.08 13.16
N ARG A 165 0.26 -4.22 13.83
CA ARG A 165 -0.73 -5.27 13.55
C ARG A 165 -2.16 -4.85 13.90
N LYS A 166 -2.37 -4.01 14.92
CA LYS A 166 -3.68 -3.39 15.20
C LYS A 166 -4.09 -2.46 14.06
N ASP A 167 -3.17 -1.65 13.57
CA ASP A 167 -3.42 -0.75 12.43
C ASP A 167 -3.75 -1.57 11.17
N ILE A 168 -2.99 -2.63 10.86
CA ILE A 168 -3.28 -3.54 9.74
C ILE A 168 -4.70 -4.13 9.86
N LYS A 169 -5.09 -4.63 11.04
CA LYS A 169 -6.44 -5.18 11.26
C LYS A 169 -7.53 -4.13 11.07
N LYS A 170 -7.32 -2.90 11.55
CA LYS A 170 -8.21 -1.76 11.33
C LYS A 170 -8.43 -1.52 9.84
N TYR A 171 -7.34 -1.38 9.09
CA TYR A 171 -7.43 -1.13 7.64
C TYR A 171 -7.98 -2.31 6.86
N LYS A 172 -7.72 -3.55 7.30
CA LYS A 172 -8.36 -4.74 6.73
C LYS A 172 -9.87 -4.64 6.82
N ALA A 173 -10.40 -4.37 8.01
CA ALA A 173 -11.84 -4.22 8.21
C ALA A 173 -12.44 -3.07 7.38
N LEU A 174 -11.76 -1.94 7.26
CA LEU A 174 -12.20 -0.82 6.42
C LEU A 174 -12.25 -1.21 4.94
N LEU A 175 -11.22 -1.89 4.42
CA LEU A 175 -11.16 -2.36 3.04
C LEU A 175 -12.25 -3.41 2.75
N GLU A 176 -12.46 -4.37 3.65
CA GLU A 176 -13.53 -5.37 3.53
C GLU A 176 -14.93 -4.73 3.52
N ASN A 177 -15.13 -3.66 4.31
CA ASN A 177 -16.37 -2.91 4.29
C ASN A 177 -16.56 -2.15 2.96
N ILE A 178 -15.49 -1.59 2.39
CA ILE A 178 -15.55 -1.00 1.04
C ILE A 178 -15.90 -2.09 0.01
N GLU A 179 -15.24 -3.26 0.06
CA GLU A 179 -15.49 -4.38 -0.86
C GLU A 179 -16.96 -4.85 -0.85
N LYS A 180 -17.60 -4.82 0.33
CA LYS A 180 -19.02 -5.19 0.48
C LYS A 180 -19.98 -4.11 -0.01
N ALA A 181 -19.57 -2.84 0.08
CA ALA A 181 -20.41 -1.68 -0.25
C ALA A 181 -20.43 -1.31 -1.74
N ILE A 182 -19.57 -1.90 -2.53
CA ILE A 182 -19.52 -1.78 -3.99
C ILE A 182 -20.03 -3.06 -4.63
#